data_57d66841265aaba9d33d5a41a91c57b0
#
_entry.id   57d66841265aaba9d33d5a41a91c57b0
#
_cell.length_a   1.000
_cell.length_b   1.000
_cell.length_c   1.000
_cell.angle_alpha   90.00
_cell.angle_beta   90.00
_cell.angle_gamma   90.00
#
_symmetry.space_group_name_H-M   'P 1'
#
loop_
_entity.id
_entity.type
_entity.pdbx_description
1 polymer ?
#
loop_
_entity_poly.entity_id
_entity_poly.type
_entity_poly.pdbx_seq_one_letter_code
_entity_poly.pdbx_strand_id
1 'polypeptide(L)'
;MVFHHHFCIVSSGSDFTRLAQRIRESGLLVYGFGERKTPKPFVQACDKFVYTEILRKTRLNDEQPPETLKETKPGKSLEQLKGDTGLSNLLRSAVGACSNNDGWANLADVGGNIANQSPDFDPRNYGHKKLKALVEATDLFEIDEKMRRDSPAKVVYIKDKEFKTVQFSPTYIRKMLPKGRI
;
A
#
# COMPACT_ATOMS: atom_id res chain seq x y z
N MET A 1 -21.18 -9.97 19.34
CA MET A 1 -20.17 -10.62 18.48
C MET A 1 -20.50 -10.25 17.05
N VAL A 2 -19.73 -9.39 16.39
CA VAL A 2 -20.01 -8.95 15.02
C VAL A 2 -19.35 -9.94 14.07
N PHE A 3 -20.15 -10.74 13.37
CA PHE A 3 -19.64 -11.63 12.33
C PHE A 3 -19.42 -10.82 11.06
N HIS A 4 -18.16 -10.58 10.72
CA HIS A 4 -17.82 -10.02 9.41
C HIS A 4 -17.90 -11.13 8.37
N HIS A 5 -18.94 -11.13 7.56
CA HIS A 5 -19.03 -12.03 6.42
C HIS A 5 -18.15 -11.50 5.28
N HIS A 6 -17.28 -12.37 4.80
CA HIS A 6 -16.40 -12.09 3.68
C HIS A 6 -16.86 -12.91 2.47
N PHE A 7 -16.93 -12.27 1.32
CA PHE A 7 -17.21 -12.94 0.06
C PHE A 7 -15.94 -13.08 -0.74
N CYS A 8 -15.72 -14.26 -1.29
CA CYS A 8 -14.58 -14.58 -2.14
C CYS A 8 -15.10 -14.83 -3.56
N ILE A 9 -14.65 -14.02 -4.52
CA ILE A 9 -15.01 -14.16 -5.92
C ILE A 9 -13.75 -14.51 -6.71
N VAL A 10 -13.77 -15.68 -7.38
CA VAL A 10 -12.68 -16.17 -8.23
C VAL A 10 -13.09 -16.04 -9.67
N SER A 11 -12.65 -15.00 -10.35
CA SER A 11 -12.99 -14.76 -11.76
C SER A 11 -12.01 -13.76 -12.40
N SER A 12 -11.85 -13.88 -13.71
CA SER A 12 -11.12 -12.91 -14.54
C SER A 12 -12.06 -12.15 -15.51
N GLY A 13 -13.38 -12.33 -15.37
CA GLY A 13 -14.39 -11.65 -16.18
C GLY A 13 -14.91 -10.37 -15.54
N SER A 14 -15.51 -9.50 -16.35
CA SER A 14 -16.13 -8.23 -15.90
C SER A 14 -17.53 -8.41 -15.29
N ASP A 15 -18.18 -9.54 -15.53
CA ASP A 15 -19.59 -9.78 -15.23
C ASP A 15 -19.89 -9.71 -13.73
N PHE A 16 -18.90 -10.02 -12.90
CA PHE A 16 -19.00 -10.00 -11.45
C PHE A 16 -18.83 -8.60 -10.83
N THR A 17 -18.54 -7.56 -11.63
CA THR A 17 -18.33 -6.20 -11.12
C THR A 17 -19.55 -5.70 -10.33
N ARG A 18 -20.75 -5.84 -10.90
CA ARG A 18 -21.99 -5.43 -10.23
C ARG A 18 -22.29 -6.24 -8.97
N LEU A 19 -21.99 -7.55 -8.98
CA LEU A 19 -22.16 -8.39 -7.82
C LEU A 19 -21.24 -7.93 -6.67
N ALA A 20 -19.95 -7.69 -6.97
CA ALA A 20 -18.98 -7.20 -6.00
C ALA A 20 -19.43 -5.85 -5.39
N GLN A 21 -19.91 -4.91 -6.22
CA GLN A 21 -20.43 -3.63 -5.76
C GLN A 21 -21.64 -3.79 -4.82
N ARG A 22 -22.61 -4.64 -5.18
CA ARG A 22 -23.80 -4.89 -4.35
C ARG A 22 -23.45 -5.51 -3.01
N ILE A 23 -22.51 -6.45 -2.97
CA ILE A 23 -22.05 -7.05 -1.72
C ILE A 23 -21.40 -5.97 -0.83
N ARG A 24 -20.57 -5.08 -1.39
CA ARG A 24 -19.96 -3.98 -0.63
C ARG A 24 -20.98 -2.94 -0.17
N GLU A 25 -21.98 -2.60 -1.00
CA GLU A 25 -23.09 -1.73 -0.62
C GLU A 25 -23.88 -2.28 0.57
N SER A 26 -23.91 -3.62 0.72
CA SER A 26 -24.53 -4.29 1.88
C SER A 26 -23.62 -4.30 3.13
N GLY A 27 -22.47 -3.62 3.11
CA GLY A 27 -21.51 -3.55 4.23
C GLY A 27 -20.65 -4.80 4.40
N LEU A 28 -20.59 -5.67 3.39
CA LEU A 28 -19.80 -6.90 3.39
C LEU A 28 -18.51 -6.74 2.62
N LEU A 29 -17.47 -7.49 3.01
CA LEU A 29 -16.16 -7.41 2.36
C LEU A 29 -16.05 -8.38 1.19
N VAL A 30 -15.46 -7.91 0.09
CA VAL A 30 -15.25 -8.69 -1.13
C VAL A 30 -13.77 -8.89 -1.40
N TYR A 31 -13.34 -10.15 -1.42
CA TYR A 31 -12.01 -10.57 -1.86
C TYR A 31 -12.10 -11.14 -3.27
N GLY A 32 -11.48 -10.47 -4.23
CA GLY A 32 -11.39 -10.91 -5.61
C GLY A 32 -10.10 -11.70 -5.88
N PHE A 33 -10.20 -12.75 -6.66
CA PHE A 33 -9.06 -13.50 -7.17
C PHE A 33 -9.21 -13.66 -8.68
N GLY A 34 -8.19 -13.32 -9.44
CA GLY A 34 -8.22 -13.43 -10.89
C GLY A 34 -6.83 -13.27 -11.50
N GLU A 35 -6.77 -13.41 -12.80
CA GLU A 35 -5.55 -13.25 -13.57
C GLU A 35 -5.23 -11.77 -13.82
N ARG A 36 -3.99 -11.46 -14.22
CA ARG A 36 -3.56 -10.08 -14.55
C ARG A 36 -4.37 -9.42 -15.67
N LYS A 37 -5.02 -10.21 -16.51
CA LYS A 37 -5.93 -9.72 -17.56
C LYS A 37 -7.29 -9.25 -17.05
N THR A 38 -7.59 -9.45 -15.76
CA THR A 38 -8.87 -9.06 -15.15
C THR A 38 -9.12 -7.55 -15.32
N PRO A 39 -10.32 -7.17 -15.80
CA PRO A 39 -10.66 -5.77 -16.03
C PRO A 39 -10.61 -4.93 -14.75
N LYS A 40 -10.03 -3.73 -14.85
CA LYS A 40 -9.89 -2.80 -13.72
C LYS A 40 -11.21 -2.52 -12.98
N PRO A 41 -12.38 -2.35 -13.63
CA PRO A 41 -13.64 -2.14 -12.91
C PRO A 41 -13.96 -3.25 -11.90
N PHE A 42 -13.70 -4.53 -12.23
CA PHE A 42 -13.92 -5.61 -11.28
C PHE A 42 -12.89 -5.60 -10.14
N VAL A 43 -11.62 -5.34 -10.45
CA VAL A 43 -10.56 -5.19 -9.44
C VAL A 43 -10.92 -4.10 -8.43
N GLN A 44 -11.37 -2.94 -8.90
CA GLN A 44 -11.74 -1.79 -8.06
C GLN A 44 -13.05 -2.00 -7.30
N ALA A 45 -13.92 -2.90 -7.78
CA ALA A 45 -15.14 -3.26 -7.08
C ALA A 45 -14.89 -4.17 -5.85
N CYS A 46 -13.70 -4.72 -5.70
CA CYS A 46 -13.29 -5.53 -4.55
C CYS A 46 -12.65 -4.67 -3.46
N ASP A 47 -12.71 -5.10 -2.21
CA ASP A 47 -11.94 -4.50 -1.10
C ASP A 47 -10.48 -4.95 -1.14
N LYS A 48 -10.24 -6.18 -1.59
CA LYS A 48 -8.92 -6.73 -1.87
C LYS A 48 -8.96 -7.58 -3.13
N PHE A 49 -7.98 -7.40 -4.00
CA PHE A 49 -7.82 -8.24 -5.19
C PHE A 49 -6.44 -8.89 -5.22
N VAL A 50 -6.39 -10.18 -5.49
CA VAL A 50 -5.15 -10.96 -5.53
C VAL A 50 -4.99 -11.60 -6.90
N TYR A 51 -3.89 -11.30 -7.56
CA TYR A 51 -3.55 -11.96 -8.83
C TYR A 51 -3.08 -13.40 -8.59
N THR A 52 -3.72 -14.35 -9.26
CA THR A 52 -3.46 -15.79 -9.08
C THR A 52 -2.03 -16.19 -9.43
N GLU A 53 -1.36 -15.42 -10.28
CA GLU A 53 0.05 -15.63 -10.63
C GLU A 53 0.99 -15.49 -9.42
N ILE A 54 0.63 -14.67 -8.46
CA ILE A 54 1.42 -14.51 -7.22
C ILE A 54 1.38 -15.79 -6.39
N LEU A 55 0.19 -16.40 -6.31
CA LEU A 55 -0.02 -17.62 -5.52
C LEU A 55 0.76 -18.80 -6.10
N ARG A 56 0.85 -18.91 -7.42
CA ARG A 56 1.65 -19.96 -8.10
C ARG A 56 3.13 -19.83 -7.79
N LYS A 57 3.67 -18.60 -7.79
CA LYS A 57 5.08 -18.36 -7.47
C LYS A 57 5.43 -18.72 -6.02
N THR A 58 4.51 -18.49 -5.09
CA THR A 58 4.73 -18.80 -3.67
C THR A 58 4.84 -20.31 -3.45
N ARG A 59 4.00 -21.12 -4.10
CA ARG A 59 4.05 -22.59 -3.97
C ARG A 59 5.36 -23.21 -4.47
N LEU A 60 5.92 -22.67 -5.54
CA LEU A 60 7.20 -23.18 -6.11
C LEU A 60 8.40 -22.89 -5.19
N ASN A 61 8.29 -21.92 -4.28
CA ASN A 61 9.35 -21.58 -3.34
C ASN A 61 9.22 -22.33 -2.00
N ASP A 62 8.05 -22.89 -1.67
CA ASP A 62 7.83 -23.64 -0.43
C ASP A 62 8.17 -25.13 -0.56
N GLU A 63 8.32 -25.66 -1.79
CA GLU A 63 8.63 -27.07 -2.05
C GLU A 63 10.13 -27.37 -2.25
N GLN A 64 11.04 -26.37 -2.13
CA GLN A 64 12.47 -26.61 -2.25
C GLN A 64 13.17 -26.55 -0.89
N PRO A 65 14.02 -27.57 -0.54
CA PRO A 65 14.89 -27.51 0.62
C PRO A 65 15.88 -26.31 0.54
N PRO A 66 16.43 -25.83 1.67
CA PRO A 66 17.21 -24.59 1.72
C PRO A 66 18.61 -24.63 1.09
N GLU A 67 18.90 -25.59 0.21
CA GLU A 67 20.17 -25.68 -0.50
C GLU A 67 19.94 -25.57 -2.01
N THR A 68 19.90 -24.37 -2.47
CA THR A 68 20.51 -23.81 -3.70
C THR A 68 19.86 -22.46 -3.96
N LEU A 69 20.50 -21.41 -3.49
CA LEU A 69 20.30 -20.03 -3.94
C LEU A 69 20.76 -19.93 -5.40
N LYS A 70 19.96 -20.46 -6.33
CA LYS A 70 20.01 -20.08 -7.73
C LYS A 70 18.94 -19.02 -7.94
N GLU A 71 19.42 -17.84 -8.26
CA GLU A 71 18.78 -16.62 -8.67
C GLU A 71 17.43 -16.86 -9.38
N THR A 72 16.35 -16.87 -8.61
CA THR A 72 15.03 -16.57 -9.17
C THR A 72 15.09 -15.11 -9.59
N LYS A 73 14.79 -14.85 -10.86
CA LYS A 73 14.85 -13.52 -11.50
C LYS A 73 14.50 -12.43 -10.53
N PRO A 74 15.40 -11.43 -10.35
CA PRO A 74 15.21 -10.40 -9.35
C PRO A 74 13.83 -9.74 -9.56
N GLY A 75 13.12 -9.52 -8.47
CA GLY A 75 12.06 -8.51 -8.46
C GLY A 75 12.63 -7.28 -9.16
N LYS A 76 11.79 -6.47 -9.81
CA LYS A 76 12.24 -5.29 -10.58
C LYS A 76 13.49 -4.69 -9.95
N SER A 77 14.53 -4.45 -10.76
CA SER A 77 15.79 -3.89 -10.24
C SER A 77 15.51 -2.56 -9.54
N LEU A 78 16.39 -2.14 -8.63
CA LEU A 78 16.29 -0.85 -7.93
C LEU A 78 16.00 0.32 -8.88
N GLU A 79 16.60 0.31 -10.07
CA GLU A 79 16.37 1.30 -11.12
C GLU A 79 14.97 1.20 -11.71
N GLN A 80 14.42 -0.02 -11.87
CA GLN A 80 13.08 -0.24 -12.36
C GLN A 80 12.00 0.10 -11.31
N LEU A 81 12.30 -0.05 -10.02
CA LEU A 81 11.41 0.37 -8.93
C LEU A 81 11.39 1.90 -8.78
N LYS A 82 12.56 2.55 -8.87
CA LYS A 82 12.67 4.03 -8.87
C LYS A 82 12.05 4.65 -10.12
N GLY A 83 12.10 3.97 -11.26
CA GLY A 83 11.49 4.38 -12.53
C GLY A 83 9.98 4.12 -12.63
N ASP A 84 9.40 3.33 -11.73
CA ASP A 84 7.95 3.07 -11.70
C ASP A 84 7.23 4.26 -11.06
N THR A 85 6.90 5.25 -11.90
CA THR A 85 6.20 6.48 -11.46
C THR A 85 4.86 6.18 -10.81
N GLY A 86 4.17 5.11 -11.23
CA GLY A 86 2.90 4.69 -10.64
C GLY A 86 3.06 4.24 -9.19
N LEU A 87 4.06 3.39 -8.92
CA LEU A 87 4.39 2.94 -7.57
C LEU A 87 4.84 4.11 -6.68
N SER A 88 5.76 4.93 -7.18
CA SER A 88 6.31 6.07 -6.43
C SER A 88 5.22 7.08 -6.06
N ASN A 89 4.32 7.41 -6.99
CA ASN A 89 3.20 8.31 -6.75
C ASN A 89 2.19 7.72 -5.75
N LEU A 90 1.87 6.42 -5.85
CA LEU A 90 0.99 5.73 -4.92
C LEU A 90 1.56 5.77 -3.49
N LEU A 91 2.84 5.43 -3.33
CA LEU A 91 3.51 5.45 -2.02
C LEU A 91 3.57 6.86 -1.43
N ARG A 92 3.97 7.87 -2.22
CA ARG A 92 4.03 9.27 -1.78
C ARG A 92 2.64 9.81 -1.41
N SER A 93 1.62 9.53 -2.21
CA SER A 93 0.24 9.91 -1.93
C SER A 93 -0.25 9.32 -0.60
N ALA A 94 0.01 8.03 -0.38
CA ALA A 94 -0.40 7.35 0.85
C ALA A 94 0.37 7.85 2.08
N VAL A 95 1.69 8.11 1.96
CA VAL A 95 2.49 8.72 3.03
C VAL A 95 1.99 10.13 3.34
N GLY A 96 1.76 10.95 2.33
CA GLY A 96 1.24 12.31 2.50
C GLY A 96 -0.12 12.34 3.20
N ALA A 97 -1.01 11.38 2.89
CA ALA A 97 -2.33 11.27 3.51
C ALA A 97 -2.28 10.84 4.99
N CYS A 98 -1.25 10.10 5.40
CA CYS A 98 -1.10 9.53 6.75
C CYS A 98 -0.04 10.25 7.59
N SER A 99 0.69 11.22 7.02
CA SER A 99 1.79 11.89 7.70
C SER A 99 1.31 12.92 8.73
N ASN A 100 2.08 13.04 9.82
CA ASN A 100 1.94 14.12 10.80
C ASN A 100 2.60 15.42 10.28
N ASN A 101 2.58 16.48 11.11
CA ASN A 101 3.16 17.78 10.77
C ASN A 101 4.68 17.73 10.47
N ASP A 102 5.38 16.71 10.98
CA ASP A 102 6.82 16.50 10.76
C ASP A 102 7.11 15.66 9.52
N GLY A 103 6.06 15.20 8.83
CA GLY A 103 6.13 14.37 7.64
C GLY A 103 6.30 12.87 7.91
N TRP A 104 6.20 12.42 9.17
CA TRP A 104 6.27 11.00 9.53
C TRP A 104 4.90 10.35 9.48
N ALA A 105 4.81 9.20 8.85
CA ALA A 105 3.62 8.36 8.78
C ALA A 105 3.90 6.96 9.34
N ASN A 106 2.91 6.38 10.02
CA ASN A 106 2.98 4.99 10.44
C ASN A 106 2.81 4.06 9.23
N LEU A 107 3.72 3.13 9.03
CA LEU A 107 3.70 2.21 7.88
C LEU A 107 2.42 1.36 7.82
N ALA A 108 1.81 1.03 8.94
CA ALA A 108 0.56 0.28 8.97
C ALA A 108 -0.61 1.11 8.41
N ASP A 109 -0.69 2.39 8.79
CA ASP A 109 -1.73 3.32 8.29
C ASP A 109 -1.54 3.58 6.78
N VAL A 110 -0.27 3.75 6.36
CA VAL A 110 0.09 3.85 4.94
C VAL A 110 -0.34 2.61 4.17
N GLY A 111 -0.11 1.40 4.73
CA GLY A 111 -0.55 0.14 4.13
C GLY A 111 -2.07 0.06 3.97
N GLY A 112 -2.83 0.48 4.97
CA GLY A 112 -4.29 0.58 4.92
C GLY A 112 -4.76 1.58 3.85
N ASN A 113 -4.13 2.74 3.78
CA ASN A 113 -4.46 3.77 2.79
C ASN A 113 -4.19 3.28 1.35
N ILE A 114 -3.06 2.60 1.12
CA ILE A 114 -2.74 2.00 -0.17
C ILE A 114 -3.80 0.95 -0.57
N ALA A 115 -4.20 0.09 0.36
CA ALA A 115 -5.21 -0.94 0.09
C ALA A 115 -6.55 -0.34 -0.33
N ASN A 116 -6.93 0.80 0.26
CA ASN A 116 -8.15 1.54 -0.12
C ASN A 116 -8.04 2.19 -1.50
N GLN A 117 -6.86 2.71 -1.87
CA GLN A 117 -6.64 3.35 -3.18
C GLN A 117 -6.43 2.33 -4.30
N SER A 118 -5.78 1.21 -4.00
CA SER A 118 -5.41 0.17 -4.98
C SER A 118 -5.64 -1.21 -4.35
N PRO A 119 -6.84 -1.79 -4.50
CA PRO A 119 -7.17 -3.10 -3.93
C PRO A 119 -6.26 -4.24 -4.39
N ASP A 120 -5.66 -4.12 -5.56
CA ASP A 120 -4.74 -5.08 -6.19
C ASP A 120 -3.28 -4.88 -5.80
N PHE A 121 -2.98 -3.84 -4.99
CA PHE A 121 -1.62 -3.62 -4.53
C PHE A 121 -1.16 -4.76 -3.60
N ASP A 122 -0.04 -5.37 -3.98
CA ASP A 122 0.66 -6.37 -3.17
C ASP A 122 2.18 -6.19 -3.37
N PRO A 123 2.98 -6.07 -2.29
CA PRO A 123 4.44 -5.98 -2.38
C PRO A 123 5.09 -7.13 -3.15
N ARG A 124 4.45 -8.32 -3.17
CA ARG A 124 4.91 -9.50 -3.91
C ARG A 124 4.86 -9.31 -5.42
N ASN A 125 4.01 -8.42 -5.94
CA ASN A 125 4.00 -8.02 -7.34
C ASN A 125 5.31 -7.37 -7.77
N TYR A 126 6.02 -6.76 -6.81
CA TYR A 126 7.30 -6.07 -6.98
C TYR A 126 8.49 -6.91 -6.48
N GLY A 127 8.26 -8.19 -6.11
CA GLY A 127 9.31 -9.10 -5.66
C GLY A 127 9.64 -9.02 -4.16
N HIS A 128 8.85 -8.30 -3.36
CA HIS A 128 9.08 -8.12 -1.93
C HIS A 128 7.99 -8.82 -1.11
N LYS A 129 8.38 -9.53 -0.03
CA LYS A 129 7.43 -10.23 0.84
C LYS A 129 6.62 -9.30 1.73
N LYS A 130 7.14 -8.11 2.05
CA LYS A 130 6.56 -7.14 2.98
C LYS A 130 6.62 -5.73 2.43
N LEU A 131 5.66 -4.89 2.79
CA LEU A 131 5.62 -3.48 2.41
C LEU A 131 6.89 -2.74 2.87
N LYS A 132 7.39 -3.01 4.09
CA LYS A 132 8.64 -2.42 4.59
C LYS A 132 9.80 -2.67 3.63
N ALA A 133 10.02 -3.92 3.21
CA ALA A 133 11.10 -4.27 2.29
C ALA A 133 10.95 -3.61 0.91
N LEU A 134 9.71 -3.42 0.43
CA LEU A 134 9.45 -2.69 -0.80
C LEU A 134 9.79 -1.20 -0.64
N VAL A 135 9.37 -0.56 0.46
CA VAL A 135 9.67 0.85 0.76
C VAL A 135 11.18 1.07 0.90
N GLU A 136 11.90 0.18 1.59
CA GLU A 136 13.37 0.20 1.68
C GLU A 136 14.03 0.12 0.29
N ALA A 137 13.53 -0.77 -0.57
CA ALA A 137 14.06 -0.97 -1.92
C ALA A 137 13.82 0.22 -2.86
N THR A 138 12.79 1.05 -2.63
CA THR A 138 12.58 2.27 -3.43
C THR A 138 13.58 3.37 -3.11
N ASP A 139 14.16 3.36 -1.90
CA ASP A 139 15.08 4.40 -1.40
C ASP A 139 14.53 5.84 -1.44
N LEU A 140 13.20 5.98 -1.54
CA LEU A 140 12.52 7.28 -1.57
C LEU A 140 12.20 7.81 -0.16
N PHE A 141 12.20 6.94 0.84
CA PHE A 141 11.72 7.24 2.18
C PHE A 141 12.80 7.01 3.23
N GLU A 142 12.79 7.82 4.28
CA GLU A 142 13.49 7.56 5.53
C GLU A 142 12.63 6.62 6.38
N ILE A 143 13.27 5.69 7.10
CA ILE A 143 12.58 4.71 7.94
C ILE A 143 13.10 4.83 9.36
N ASP A 144 12.18 4.93 10.32
CA ASP A 144 12.46 4.97 11.75
C ASP A 144 11.67 3.87 12.47
N GLU A 145 12.35 3.07 13.28
CA GLU A 145 11.73 2.01 14.06
C GLU A 145 11.67 2.40 15.53
N LYS A 146 10.47 2.56 16.08
CA LYS A 146 10.28 2.86 17.50
C LYS A 146 9.68 1.67 18.24
N MET A 147 10.24 1.35 19.39
CA MET A 147 9.61 0.40 20.30
C MET A 147 8.39 1.05 20.95
N ARG A 148 7.28 0.34 20.96
CA ARG A 148 6.09 0.77 21.68
C ARG A 148 6.33 0.61 23.18
N ARG A 149 5.98 1.61 23.99
CA ARG A 149 6.21 1.59 25.47
C ARG A 149 5.49 0.43 26.15
N ASP A 150 4.37 -0.04 25.60
CA ASP A 150 3.49 -1.03 26.21
C ASP A 150 3.52 -2.40 25.50
N SER A 151 4.42 -2.63 24.55
CA SER A 151 4.49 -3.87 23.78
C SER A 151 5.88 -4.06 23.19
N PRO A 152 6.39 -5.32 23.11
CA PRO A 152 7.65 -5.61 22.43
C PRO A 152 7.57 -5.42 20.91
N ALA A 153 6.42 -5.03 20.37
CA ALA A 153 6.23 -4.80 18.95
C ALA A 153 6.89 -3.49 18.51
N LYS A 154 7.73 -3.57 17.49
CA LYS A 154 8.31 -2.41 16.82
C LYS A 154 7.27 -1.77 15.90
N VAL A 155 7.11 -0.46 16.00
CA VAL A 155 6.32 0.35 15.08
C VAL A 155 7.26 1.01 14.09
N VAL A 156 6.96 0.84 12.81
CA VAL A 156 7.76 1.41 11.72
C VAL A 156 7.11 2.70 11.26
N TYR A 157 7.87 3.77 11.25
CA TYR A 157 7.50 5.07 10.69
C TYR A 157 8.30 5.32 9.43
N ILE A 158 7.69 5.99 8.46
CA ILE A 158 8.33 6.36 7.21
C ILE A 158 8.08 7.84 6.91
N LYS A 159 9.05 8.48 6.26
CA LYS A 159 8.99 9.88 5.84
C LYS A 159 9.54 10.01 4.42
N ASP A 160 8.89 10.78 3.57
CA ASP A 160 9.41 11.08 2.24
C ASP A 160 10.68 11.94 2.36
N LYS A 161 11.78 11.52 1.73
CA LYS A 161 13.05 12.25 1.70
C LYS A 161 12.93 13.62 1.02
N GLU A 162 11.96 13.79 0.11
CA GLU A 162 11.66 15.05 -0.57
C GLU A 162 10.63 15.91 0.17
N PHE A 163 10.17 15.46 1.34
CA PHE A 163 9.22 16.23 2.15
C PHE A 163 9.86 17.54 2.60
N LYS A 164 9.51 18.61 1.91
CA LYS A 164 9.84 19.97 2.35
C LYS A 164 8.81 20.38 3.38
N THR A 165 9.20 20.47 4.65
CA THR A 165 8.39 21.14 5.67
C THR A 165 8.11 22.54 5.16
N VAL A 166 6.84 22.84 4.81
CA VAL A 166 6.43 24.20 4.53
C VAL A 166 6.51 24.93 5.87
N GLN A 167 7.67 25.50 6.17
CA GLN A 167 7.78 26.47 7.24
C GLN A 167 6.93 27.66 6.80
N PHE A 168 5.70 27.73 7.29
CA PHE A 168 4.95 28.98 7.23
C PHE A 168 5.75 30.03 7.97
N SER A 169 6.44 30.86 7.21
CA SER A 169 7.14 32.03 7.77
C SER A 169 6.12 32.80 8.62
N PRO A 170 6.49 33.24 9.85
CA PRO A 170 5.60 34.04 10.72
C PRO A 170 5.00 35.24 9.99
N THR A 171 5.67 35.72 8.97
CA THR A 171 5.25 36.81 8.07
C THR A 171 4.01 36.45 7.24
N TYR A 172 3.81 35.19 6.89
CA TYR A 172 2.66 34.75 6.10
C TYR A 172 1.38 34.65 6.95
N ILE A 173 1.51 34.21 8.20
CA ILE A 173 0.42 34.15 9.18
C ILE A 173 -0.10 35.56 9.50
N ARG A 174 0.83 36.54 9.60
CA ARG A 174 0.46 37.95 9.90
C ARG A 174 -0.33 38.63 8.77
N LYS A 175 -0.25 38.10 7.54
CA LYS A 175 -0.96 38.63 6.39
C LYS A 175 -2.38 38.07 6.23
N MET A 176 -2.69 36.94 6.86
CA MET A 176 -4.00 36.26 6.80
C MET A 176 -4.93 36.58 7.96
N LEU A 177 -4.42 37.23 9.03
CA LEU A 177 -5.30 37.68 10.10
C LEU A 177 -6.06 38.93 9.63
N PRO A 178 -7.41 38.94 9.66
CA PRO A 178 -8.16 40.12 9.36
C PRO A 178 -7.78 41.21 10.35
N LYS A 179 -7.36 42.37 9.82
CA LYS A 179 -7.13 43.56 10.66
C LYS A 179 -8.45 43.88 11.35
N GLY A 180 -8.54 43.48 12.63
CA GLY A 180 -9.66 43.82 13.47
C GLY A 180 -9.83 45.36 13.50
N ARG A 181 -11.03 45.83 13.16
CA ARG A 181 -11.46 47.18 13.51
C ARG A 181 -11.66 47.21 15.02
N ILE A 182 -10.94 48.11 15.67
CA ILE A 182 -11.28 48.65 16.97
C ILE A 182 -12.30 49.75 16.72
#